data_b8063fb6e1f26c4842ebe9a228c07631
#
_entry.id   b8063fb6e1f26c4842ebe9a228c07631
#
_cell.length_a   1.000
_cell.length_b   1.000
_cell.length_c   1.000
_cell.angle_alpha   90.00
_cell.angle_beta   90.00
_cell.angle_gamma   90.00
#
_symmetry.space_group_name_H-M   'P 1'
#
loop_
_entity.id
_entity.type
_entity.pdbx_description
1 polymer ?
#
loop_
_entity_poly.entity_id
_entity_poly.type
_entity_poly.pdbx_seq_one_letter_code
_entity_poly.pdbx_strand_id
1 'polypeptide(L)'
;MKLGIVGLPNVGKSTLFNAITQAGAQAANYPFCTIEPNVGVVAVPDSRLDVLSEMYHPEKYTPTSIEFVDIAGLVRGAYRGEGLGNKFLSHIREVDAIVHVVRCFEDENIVHVDGSVDPVRDMETINIELIFADMDTMDKRIELSLIHISEPTRLGMIS
;
A
#
# COMPACT_ATOMS: atom_id res chain seq x y z
N MET A 1 -5.35 -1.51 -10.61
CA MET A 1 -5.32 -1.97 -9.20
C MET A 1 -3.98 -1.60 -8.61
N LYS A 2 -3.99 -0.89 -7.48
CA LYS A 2 -2.80 -0.37 -6.81
C LYS A 2 -2.59 -1.11 -5.49
N LEU A 3 -1.44 -1.78 -5.33
CA LEU A 3 -1.10 -2.58 -4.16
C LEU A 3 0.03 -1.92 -3.37
N GLY A 4 -0.17 -1.71 -2.07
CA GLY A 4 0.84 -1.19 -1.16
C GLY A 4 1.63 -2.31 -0.49
N ILE A 5 2.95 -2.33 -0.64
CA ILE A 5 3.82 -3.28 0.07
C ILE A 5 4.18 -2.68 1.42
N VAL A 6 3.79 -3.37 2.50
CA VAL A 6 4.05 -2.95 3.88
C VAL A 6 4.80 -4.04 4.65
N GLY A 7 5.46 -3.65 5.72
CA GLY A 7 6.17 -4.56 6.63
C GLY A 7 7.20 -3.81 7.47
N LEU A 8 7.74 -4.47 8.48
CA LEU A 8 8.79 -3.93 9.33
C LEU A 8 10.08 -3.64 8.55
N PRO A 9 11.00 -2.84 9.07
CA PRO A 9 12.33 -2.69 8.48
C PRO A 9 13.07 -4.03 8.39
N ASN A 10 13.90 -4.19 7.36
CA ASN A 10 14.77 -5.36 7.15
C ASN A 10 14.04 -6.72 6.96
N VAL A 11 12.76 -6.71 6.56
CA VAL A 11 12.00 -7.94 6.26
C VAL A 11 12.10 -8.38 4.79
N GLY A 12 12.75 -7.58 3.93
CA GLY A 12 12.91 -7.88 2.51
C GLY A 12 11.93 -7.18 1.57
N LYS A 13 11.19 -6.13 2.03
CA LYS A 13 10.24 -5.38 1.20
C LYS A 13 10.82 -4.88 -0.11
N SER A 14 11.91 -4.12 -0.04
CA SER A 14 12.54 -3.54 -1.23
C SER A 14 13.15 -4.59 -2.13
N THR A 15 13.62 -5.71 -1.57
CA THR A 15 14.09 -6.87 -2.35
C THR A 15 12.94 -7.48 -3.13
N LEU A 16 11.78 -7.71 -2.48
CA LEU A 16 10.57 -8.22 -3.13
C LEU A 16 10.08 -7.24 -4.19
N PHE A 17 9.99 -5.94 -3.86
CA PHE A 17 9.59 -4.90 -4.80
C PHE A 17 10.47 -4.89 -6.05
N ASN A 18 11.79 -4.88 -5.88
CA ASN A 18 12.74 -4.89 -6.98
C ASN A 18 12.62 -6.18 -7.81
N ALA A 19 12.46 -7.33 -7.18
CA ALA A 19 12.33 -8.61 -7.90
C ALA A 19 11.05 -8.64 -8.76
N ILE A 20 9.93 -8.14 -8.23
CA ILE A 20 8.66 -8.08 -8.96
C ILE A 20 8.74 -7.06 -10.09
N THR A 21 9.27 -5.88 -9.83
CA THR A 21 9.32 -4.78 -10.81
C THR A 21 10.39 -4.99 -11.88
N GLN A 22 11.52 -5.62 -11.57
CA GLN A 22 12.53 -5.99 -12.55
C GLN A 22 12.04 -7.09 -13.50
N ALA A 23 11.28 -8.06 -12.99
CA ALA A 23 10.61 -9.06 -13.83
C ALA A 23 9.57 -8.42 -14.77
N GLY A 24 9.02 -7.27 -14.37
CA GLY A 24 8.05 -6.47 -15.14
C GLY A 24 8.67 -5.37 -16.02
N ALA A 25 10.01 -5.28 -16.14
CA ALA A 25 10.69 -4.21 -16.91
C ALA A 25 10.28 -4.14 -18.39
N GLN A 26 9.66 -5.18 -18.97
CA GLN A 26 9.00 -5.13 -20.26
C GLN A 26 7.71 -4.27 -20.25
N ALA A 27 7.20 -3.91 -19.06
CA ALA A 27 6.02 -3.07 -18.92
C ALA A 27 6.30 -1.56 -19.12
N ALA A 28 7.55 -1.15 -19.30
CA ALA A 28 7.94 0.24 -19.56
C ALA A 28 7.33 0.84 -20.86
N ASN A 29 6.70 0.03 -21.70
CA ASN A 29 6.00 0.45 -22.91
C ASN A 29 4.50 0.71 -22.72
N TYR A 30 3.99 0.70 -21.48
CA TYR A 30 2.59 1.04 -21.25
C TYR A 30 2.38 2.56 -21.33
N PRO A 31 1.44 3.05 -22.16
CA PRO A 31 1.30 4.45 -22.50
C PRO A 31 0.73 5.34 -21.38
N PHE A 32 0.74 4.97 -20.14
CA PHE A 32 0.24 5.76 -19.00
C PHE A 32 1.02 5.51 -17.71
N CYS A 33 2.22 4.92 -17.76
CA CYS A 33 3.04 4.73 -16.56
C CYS A 33 3.77 6.04 -16.24
N THR A 34 3.36 6.69 -15.17
CA THR A 34 4.17 7.72 -14.51
C THR A 34 5.33 7.03 -13.80
N ILE A 35 6.57 7.40 -14.10
CA ILE A 35 7.75 6.89 -13.40
C ILE A 35 7.83 7.67 -12.09
N GLU A 36 7.15 7.19 -11.06
CA GLU A 36 7.32 7.70 -9.71
C GLU A 36 8.33 6.84 -8.95
N PRO A 37 9.22 7.42 -8.15
CA PRO A 37 10.08 6.65 -7.27
C PRO A 37 9.21 5.82 -6.32
N ASN A 38 9.50 4.55 -6.18
CA ASN A 38 8.77 3.57 -5.36
C ASN A 38 7.42 3.07 -5.92
N VAL A 39 7.12 3.33 -7.20
CA VAL A 39 5.98 2.72 -7.91
C VAL A 39 6.50 1.83 -9.03
N GLY A 40 6.06 0.58 -9.04
CA GLY A 40 6.38 -0.39 -10.09
C GLY A 40 5.12 -0.94 -10.73
N VAL A 41 5.07 -0.99 -12.06
CA VAL A 41 3.93 -1.54 -12.81
C VAL A 41 4.32 -2.88 -13.38
N VAL A 42 3.49 -3.88 -13.14
CA VAL A 42 3.73 -5.26 -13.56
C VAL A 42 2.54 -5.75 -14.37
N ALA A 43 2.80 -6.28 -15.56
CA ALA A 43 1.78 -6.93 -16.38
C ALA A 43 1.34 -8.24 -15.73
N VAL A 44 0.05 -8.51 -15.73
CA VAL A 44 -0.49 -9.79 -15.27
C VAL A 44 -0.47 -10.77 -16.43
N PRO A 45 0.31 -11.86 -16.36
CA PRO A 45 0.30 -12.90 -17.41
C PRO A 45 -1.07 -13.60 -17.45
N ASP A 46 -1.65 -13.70 -18.63
CA ASP A 46 -2.91 -14.44 -18.85
C ASP A 46 -2.83 -15.23 -20.14
N SER A 47 -2.68 -16.55 -20.03
CA SER A 47 -2.58 -17.46 -21.18
C SER A 47 -3.83 -17.46 -22.07
N ARG A 48 -4.99 -17.06 -21.53
CA ARG A 48 -6.25 -16.94 -22.32
C ARG A 48 -6.15 -15.76 -23.29
N LEU A 49 -5.50 -14.69 -22.86
CA LEU A 49 -5.27 -13.51 -23.68
C LEU A 49 -4.29 -13.81 -24.81
N ASP A 50 -3.25 -14.64 -24.52
CA ASP A 50 -2.29 -15.10 -25.52
C ASP A 50 -2.98 -15.91 -26.62
N VAL A 51 -3.81 -16.90 -26.25
CA VAL A 51 -4.60 -17.71 -27.18
C VAL A 51 -5.54 -16.85 -28.05
N LEU A 52 -6.24 -15.89 -27.45
CA LEU A 52 -7.11 -14.97 -28.19
C LEU A 52 -6.33 -14.10 -29.16
N SER A 53 -5.14 -13.65 -28.77
CA SER A 53 -4.25 -12.87 -29.62
C SER A 53 -3.77 -13.67 -30.83
N GLU A 54 -3.43 -14.94 -30.62
CA GLU A 54 -3.06 -15.84 -31.72
C GLU A 54 -4.21 -16.12 -32.70
N MET A 55 -5.44 -16.21 -32.19
CA MET A 55 -6.62 -16.48 -33.02
C MET A 55 -7.06 -15.27 -33.85
N TYR A 56 -7.00 -14.08 -33.29
CA TYR A 56 -7.61 -12.89 -33.90
C TYR A 56 -6.61 -11.86 -34.44
N HIS A 57 -5.31 -12.04 -34.18
CA HIS A 57 -4.21 -11.14 -34.61
C HIS A 57 -4.54 -9.65 -34.41
N PRO A 58 -4.82 -9.19 -33.17
CA PRO A 58 -5.23 -7.83 -32.91
C PRO A 58 -4.09 -6.84 -33.19
N GLU A 59 -4.41 -5.63 -33.62
CA GLU A 59 -3.42 -4.56 -33.81
C GLU A 59 -2.73 -4.19 -32.50
N LYS A 60 -3.40 -4.38 -31.36
CA LYS A 60 -2.88 -4.06 -30.04
C LYS A 60 -3.16 -5.16 -29.04
N TYR A 61 -2.10 -5.64 -28.39
CA TYR A 61 -2.14 -6.57 -27.28
C TYR A 61 -1.83 -5.81 -25.98
N THR A 62 -2.79 -5.73 -25.03
CA THR A 62 -2.63 -5.00 -23.79
C THR A 62 -3.12 -5.84 -22.62
N PRO A 63 -2.23 -6.54 -21.90
CA PRO A 63 -2.59 -7.25 -20.69
C PRO A 63 -2.98 -6.27 -19.57
N THR A 64 -3.72 -6.77 -18.60
CA THR A 64 -3.99 -6.03 -17.35
C THR A 64 -2.68 -5.80 -16.58
N SER A 65 -2.61 -4.69 -15.86
CA SER A 65 -1.47 -4.36 -15.03
C SER A 65 -1.85 -4.11 -13.57
N ILE A 66 -0.90 -4.40 -12.69
CA ILE A 66 -0.96 -4.09 -11.26
C ILE A 66 0.15 -3.11 -10.95
N GLU A 67 -0.18 -2.06 -10.21
CA GLU A 67 0.78 -1.11 -9.67
C GLU A 67 1.18 -1.55 -8.26
N PHE A 68 2.48 -1.71 -8.02
CA PHE A 68 3.04 -1.93 -6.69
C PHE A 68 3.66 -0.65 -6.18
N VAL A 69 3.38 -0.30 -4.93
CA VAL A 69 3.94 0.86 -4.25
C VAL A 69 4.75 0.37 -3.05
N ASP A 70 6.05 0.65 -3.02
CA ASP A 70 6.86 0.38 -1.82
C ASP A 70 6.57 1.46 -0.78
N ILE A 71 5.74 1.10 0.20
CA ILE A 71 5.40 1.98 1.31
C ILE A 71 6.51 1.84 2.37
N ALA A 72 7.13 2.97 2.73
CA ALA A 72 8.21 3.00 3.72
C ALA A 72 7.84 2.21 4.98
N GLY A 73 8.79 1.41 5.47
CA GLY A 73 8.56 0.48 6.58
C GLY A 73 8.02 1.17 7.82
N LEU A 74 7.01 0.55 8.40
CA LEU A 74 6.41 0.97 9.65
C LEU A 74 7.36 0.64 10.81
N VAL A 75 7.58 1.61 11.69
CA VAL A 75 8.29 1.41 12.96
C VAL A 75 7.24 1.47 14.06
N ARG A 76 7.37 0.60 15.08
CA ARG A 76 6.49 0.56 16.25
C ARG A 76 6.27 1.97 16.82
N GLY A 77 5.02 2.37 17.04
CA GLY A 77 4.65 3.71 17.51
C GLY A 77 4.60 4.79 16.43
N ALA A 78 4.62 4.41 15.16
CA ALA A 78 4.55 5.36 14.04
C ALA A 78 3.26 6.20 14.06
N TYR A 79 2.16 5.68 14.62
CA TYR A 79 0.91 6.43 14.78
C TYR A 79 1.02 7.60 15.77
N ARG A 80 1.97 7.54 16.73
CA ARG A 80 2.22 8.61 17.72
C ARG A 80 3.24 9.64 17.25
N GLY A 81 3.97 9.36 16.16
CA GLY A 81 5.06 10.21 15.69
C GLY A 81 4.58 11.30 14.73
N GLU A 82 4.93 12.54 15.04
CA GLU A 82 4.78 13.66 14.11
C GLU A 82 5.65 13.42 12.88
N GLY A 83 5.04 13.17 11.72
CA GLY A 83 5.67 13.17 10.41
C GLY A 83 5.72 11.83 9.66
N LEU A 84 6.41 10.80 10.13
CA LEU A 84 6.55 9.53 9.39
C LEU A 84 5.28 8.67 9.42
N GLY A 85 4.58 8.62 10.54
CA GLY A 85 3.31 7.91 10.68
C GLY A 85 2.23 8.48 9.77
N ASN A 86 2.10 9.80 9.70
CA ASN A 86 1.12 10.46 8.83
C ASN A 86 1.38 10.21 7.34
N LYS A 87 2.65 10.15 6.92
CA LYS A 87 3.02 9.80 5.54
C LYS A 87 2.68 8.35 5.21
N PHE A 88 2.98 7.43 6.12
CA PHE A 88 2.62 6.02 5.96
C PHE A 88 1.11 5.86 5.78
N LEU A 89 0.31 6.49 6.64
CA LEU A 89 -1.14 6.43 6.59
C LEU A 89 -1.72 7.07 5.32
N SER A 90 -1.12 8.15 4.82
CA SER A 90 -1.54 8.74 3.54
C SER A 90 -1.34 7.76 2.39
N HIS A 91 -0.18 7.09 2.33
CA HIS A 91 0.11 6.10 1.29
C HIS A 91 -0.81 4.87 1.35
N ILE A 92 -1.15 4.39 2.56
CA ILE A 92 -2.11 3.28 2.73
C ILE A 92 -3.50 3.64 2.19
N ARG A 93 -3.94 4.88 2.36
CA ARG A 93 -5.26 5.34 1.86
C ARG A 93 -5.33 5.47 0.34
N GLU A 94 -4.20 5.51 -0.34
CA GLU A 94 -4.09 5.65 -1.79
C GLU A 94 -4.05 4.31 -2.53
N VAL A 95 -4.00 3.19 -1.81
CA VAL A 95 -3.91 1.85 -2.39
C VAL A 95 -5.21 1.07 -2.24
N ASP A 96 -5.48 0.18 -3.19
CA ASP A 96 -6.69 -0.65 -3.19
C ASP A 96 -6.58 -1.85 -2.22
N ALA A 97 -5.35 -2.35 -2.01
CA ALA A 97 -5.08 -3.44 -1.08
C ALA A 97 -3.62 -3.39 -0.59
N ILE A 98 -3.35 -4.12 0.49
CA ILE A 98 -2.06 -4.18 1.17
C ILE A 98 -1.44 -5.57 0.98
N VAL A 99 -0.17 -5.60 0.60
CA VAL A 99 0.69 -6.78 0.61
C VAL A 99 1.60 -6.70 1.82
N HIS A 100 1.32 -7.51 2.84
CA HIS A 100 2.09 -7.52 4.07
C HIS A 100 3.28 -8.48 3.95
N VAL A 101 4.50 -7.94 3.98
CA VAL A 101 5.75 -8.72 3.92
C VAL A 101 6.25 -8.99 5.33
N VAL A 102 6.37 -10.27 5.67
CA VAL A 102 6.77 -10.74 7.00
C VAL A 102 8.04 -11.58 6.87
N ARG A 103 9.01 -11.35 7.75
CA ARG A 103 10.25 -12.11 7.77
C ARG A 103 10.05 -13.44 8.49
N CYS A 104 10.28 -14.54 7.75
CA CYS A 104 10.23 -15.91 8.28
C CYS A 104 11.59 -16.62 8.26
N PHE A 105 12.65 -15.95 7.80
CA PHE A 105 13.99 -16.51 7.71
C PHE A 105 14.91 -15.92 8.80
N GLU A 106 15.88 -16.72 9.23
CA GLU A 106 16.94 -16.29 10.14
C GLU A 106 18.21 -15.97 9.34
N ASP A 107 18.85 -14.85 9.63
CA ASP A 107 20.13 -14.45 9.07
C ASP A 107 20.84 -13.55 10.08
N GLU A 108 22.00 -13.97 10.55
CA GLU A 108 22.79 -13.27 11.56
C GLU A 108 23.32 -11.91 11.07
N ASN A 109 23.45 -11.72 9.76
CA ASN A 109 23.92 -10.47 9.17
C ASN A 109 22.83 -9.42 9.01
N ILE A 110 21.56 -9.81 9.15
CA ILE A 110 20.41 -8.92 8.99
C ILE A 110 19.75 -8.70 10.35
N VAL A 111 19.98 -7.52 10.92
CA VAL A 111 19.41 -7.14 12.23
C VAL A 111 17.89 -7.07 12.14
N HIS A 112 17.19 -7.74 13.07
CA HIS A 112 15.75 -7.58 13.26
C HIS A 112 15.48 -6.42 14.24
N VAL A 113 14.40 -5.64 13.98
CA VAL A 113 14.07 -4.46 14.81
C VAL A 113 13.81 -4.82 16.27
N ASP A 114 13.16 -5.96 16.52
CA ASP A 114 12.86 -6.46 17.87
C ASP A 114 13.89 -7.50 18.38
N GLY A 115 15.04 -7.63 17.71
CA GLY A 115 16.15 -8.49 18.13
C GLY A 115 15.96 -10.00 17.86
N SER A 116 14.75 -10.45 17.54
CA SER A 116 14.44 -11.85 17.20
C SER A 116 13.40 -11.92 16.10
N VAL A 117 13.46 -12.97 15.27
CA VAL A 117 12.47 -13.22 14.24
C VAL A 117 11.26 -13.91 14.86
N ASP A 118 10.11 -13.27 14.78
CA ASP A 118 8.81 -13.83 15.20
C ASP A 118 7.72 -13.33 14.24
N PRO A 119 7.36 -14.12 13.23
CA PRO A 119 6.43 -13.69 12.19
C PRO A 119 5.04 -13.32 12.70
N VAL A 120 4.56 -13.98 13.75
CA VAL A 120 3.23 -13.74 14.33
C VAL A 120 3.22 -12.39 15.04
N ARG A 121 4.19 -12.14 15.91
CA ARG A 121 4.38 -10.86 16.59
C ARG A 121 4.52 -9.70 15.59
N ASP A 122 5.28 -9.90 14.52
CA ASP A 122 5.53 -8.89 13.51
C ASP A 122 4.25 -8.55 12.74
N MET A 123 3.42 -9.55 12.40
CA MET A 123 2.09 -9.33 11.82
C MET A 123 1.17 -8.57 12.77
N GLU A 124 1.13 -8.96 14.04
CA GLU A 124 0.31 -8.29 15.06
C GLU A 124 0.73 -6.84 15.24
N THR A 125 2.03 -6.55 15.23
CA THR A 125 2.56 -5.19 15.33
C THR A 125 2.03 -4.30 14.21
N ILE A 126 2.08 -4.74 12.96
CA ILE A 126 1.56 -3.99 11.83
C ILE A 126 0.03 -3.83 11.91
N ASN A 127 -0.69 -4.90 12.26
CA ASN A 127 -2.14 -4.86 12.40
C ASN A 127 -2.59 -3.85 13.47
N ILE A 128 -1.90 -3.81 14.60
CA ILE A 128 -2.19 -2.85 15.67
C ILE A 128 -1.96 -1.41 15.19
N GLU A 129 -0.87 -1.13 14.48
CA GLU A 129 -0.61 0.19 13.92
C GLU A 129 -1.69 0.62 12.91
N LEU A 130 -2.18 -0.30 12.07
CA LEU A 130 -3.28 -0.04 11.14
C LEU A 130 -4.59 0.24 11.87
N ILE A 131 -4.89 -0.53 12.93
CA ILE A 131 -6.09 -0.31 13.78
C ILE A 131 -6.05 1.07 14.42
N PHE A 132 -4.92 1.48 15.00
CA PHE A 132 -4.80 2.82 15.58
C PHE A 132 -5.00 3.93 14.55
N ALA A 133 -4.53 3.72 13.33
CA ALA A 133 -4.76 4.64 12.22
C ALA A 133 -6.24 4.78 11.85
N ASP A 134 -6.95 3.66 11.82
CA ASP A 134 -8.38 3.64 11.55
C ASP A 134 -9.16 4.30 12.68
N MET A 135 -8.80 4.06 13.94
CA MET A 135 -9.39 4.71 15.11
C MET A 135 -9.23 6.23 15.04
N ASP A 136 -8.03 6.76 14.77
CA ASP A 136 -7.81 8.20 14.61
C ASP A 136 -8.68 8.80 13.50
N THR A 137 -8.87 8.07 12.42
CA THR A 137 -9.74 8.49 11.31
C THR A 137 -11.22 8.52 11.72
N MET A 138 -11.66 7.51 12.48
CA MET A 138 -13.02 7.44 12.99
C MET A 138 -13.31 8.54 14.01
N ASP A 139 -12.42 8.80 14.93
CA ASP A 139 -12.55 9.85 15.93
C ASP A 139 -12.73 11.23 15.26
N LYS A 140 -11.90 11.55 14.27
CA LYS A 140 -12.03 12.78 13.48
C LYS A 140 -13.38 12.87 12.75
N ARG A 141 -13.90 11.78 12.22
CA ARG A 141 -15.21 11.74 11.56
C ARG A 141 -16.35 11.93 12.55
N ILE A 142 -16.23 11.35 13.75
CA ILE A 142 -17.22 11.53 14.83
C ILE A 142 -17.27 12.99 15.28
N GLU A 143 -16.11 13.61 15.52
CA GLU A 143 -16.03 15.03 15.89
C GLU A 143 -16.68 15.93 14.82
N LEU A 144 -16.36 15.71 13.53
CA LEU A 144 -16.99 16.45 12.43
C LEU A 144 -18.50 16.24 12.37
N SER A 145 -18.98 15.02 12.59
CA SER A 145 -20.42 14.72 12.62
C SER A 145 -21.12 15.42 13.77
N LEU A 146 -20.51 15.45 14.96
CA LEU A 146 -21.06 16.14 16.14
C LEU A 146 -21.15 17.65 15.93
N ILE A 147 -20.19 18.28 15.25
CA ILE A 147 -20.23 19.70 14.90
C ILE A 147 -21.44 19.99 14.00
N HIS A 148 -21.69 19.15 13.00
CA HIS A 148 -22.86 19.32 12.11
C HIS A 148 -24.20 19.13 12.81
N ILE A 149 -24.27 18.31 13.86
CA ILE A 149 -25.49 18.09 14.65
C ILE A 149 -25.70 19.25 15.63
N SER A 150 -24.63 19.84 16.14
CA SER A 150 -24.69 20.90 17.15
C SER A 150 -24.84 22.30 16.57
N GLU A 151 -24.64 22.55 15.29
CA GLU A 151 -24.98 23.82 14.66
C GLU A 151 -26.48 23.88 14.38
N PRO A 152 -27.28 24.71 15.13
CA PRO A 152 -28.64 24.93 14.72
C PRO A 152 -28.63 25.61 13.37
N THR A 153 -29.29 24.99 12.39
CA THR A 153 -29.56 25.60 11.11
C THR A 153 -30.19 26.97 11.40
N ARG A 154 -29.44 28.06 11.24
CA ARG A 154 -30.02 29.40 11.19
C ARG A 154 -30.87 29.47 9.94
N LEU A 155 -32.09 28.98 10.03
CA LEU A 155 -33.12 29.33 9.08
C LEU A 155 -33.24 30.86 9.16
N GLY A 156 -32.79 31.51 8.08
CA GLY A 156 -32.86 32.95 7.97
C GLY A 156 -34.25 33.42 8.26
N MET A 157 -34.38 34.25 9.27
CA MET A 157 -35.52 35.14 9.39
C MET A 157 -35.47 36.07 8.19
N ILE A 158 -36.29 35.75 7.18
CA ILE A 158 -36.70 36.71 6.16
C ILE A 158 -37.84 37.51 6.81
N SER A 159 -37.55 38.71 7.19
CA SER A 159 -38.52 39.76 7.45
C SER A 159 -38.50 40.78 6.34
#